data_04910931808be7af3355d3b808d8659e
#
_entry.id   04910931808be7af3355d3b808d8659e
#
_cell.length_a   1.000
_cell.length_b   1.000
_cell.length_c   1.000
_cell.angle_alpha   90.00
_cell.angle_beta   90.00
_cell.angle_gamma   90.00
#
_symmetry.space_group_name_H-M   'P 1'
#
loop_
_entity.id
_entity.type
_entity.pdbx_description
1 polymer ?
#
loop_
_entity_poly.entity_id
_entity_poly.type
_entity_poly.pdbx_seq_one_letter_code
_entity_poly.pdbx_strand_id
1 'polypeptide(L)'
;MNPPRTAIAVAGAALDPRELRRTMGHFATGVTVVTCRRGDRLHGATVNSFTSVSLDPPLALVALDRRTRAAGLLDDGPFVVNLLGEHQRDLALHFAGGSPAASVPWVDGDGDRPRLAGTLGHLVCRPWRTYDGGDHTLHVGRVEEFAAGGGRPLLFYRGVFPRLMPDGGDPEGPAEVWSLCLDGPGLATDQFVTDHETRK
;
A
#
# COMPACT_ATOMS: atom_id res chain seq x y z
N MET A 1 4.70 -35.50 7.92
CA MET A 1 4.70 -34.07 7.49
C MET A 1 4.86 -34.07 5.98
N ASN A 2 3.80 -33.81 5.21
CA ASN A 2 3.87 -33.80 3.75
C ASN A 2 4.65 -32.54 3.29
N PRO A 3 5.59 -32.64 2.36
CA PRO A 3 6.29 -31.45 1.84
C PRO A 3 5.28 -30.52 1.14
N PRO A 4 5.50 -29.21 1.18
CA PRO A 4 4.63 -28.27 0.51
C PRO A 4 4.61 -28.56 -0.99
N ARG A 5 3.41 -28.73 -1.55
CA ARG A 5 3.24 -28.85 -3.00
C ARG A 5 3.62 -27.52 -3.63
N THR A 6 4.77 -27.48 -4.26
CA THR A 6 5.15 -26.35 -5.11
C THR A 6 4.36 -26.47 -6.41
N ALA A 7 3.30 -25.69 -6.58
CA ALA A 7 2.62 -25.57 -7.86
C ALA A 7 3.50 -24.74 -8.79
N ILE A 8 4.09 -25.37 -9.80
CA ILE A 8 4.80 -24.65 -10.86
C ILE A 8 3.77 -24.37 -11.96
N ALA A 9 3.47 -23.09 -12.20
CA ALA A 9 2.67 -22.67 -13.34
C ALA A 9 3.52 -22.86 -14.62
N VAL A 10 3.06 -23.71 -15.53
CA VAL A 10 3.71 -23.93 -16.82
C VAL A 10 3.22 -22.85 -17.79
N ALA A 11 4.15 -22.20 -18.50
CA ALA A 11 3.83 -21.22 -19.52
C ALA A 11 2.89 -21.82 -20.59
N GLY A 12 1.73 -21.19 -20.82
CA GLY A 12 0.73 -21.63 -21.81
C GLY A 12 -0.55 -22.27 -21.23
N ALA A 13 -0.58 -22.62 -19.94
CA ALA A 13 -1.81 -23.00 -19.25
C ALA A 13 -2.50 -21.77 -18.67
N ALA A 14 -3.85 -21.73 -18.70
CA ALA A 14 -4.60 -20.69 -18.01
C ALA A 14 -4.27 -20.72 -16.51
N LEU A 15 -3.84 -19.58 -15.97
CA LEU A 15 -3.53 -19.45 -14.55
C LEU A 15 -4.80 -19.61 -13.72
N ASP A 16 -4.78 -20.44 -12.68
CA ASP A 16 -5.85 -20.48 -11.70
C ASP A 16 -5.82 -19.19 -10.84
N PRO A 17 -6.85 -18.33 -10.91
CA PRO A 17 -6.88 -17.09 -10.16
C PRO A 17 -6.79 -17.27 -8.63
N ARG A 18 -7.25 -18.42 -8.12
CA ARG A 18 -7.20 -18.72 -6.68
C ARG A 18 -5.77 -19.03 -6.23
N GLU A 19 -5.06 -19.86 -7.00
CA GLU A 19 -3.67 -20.20 -6.73
C GLU A 19 -2.77 -18.97 -6.88
N LEU A 20 -3.01 -18.15 -7.91
CA LEU A 20 -2.31 -16.88 -8.09
C LEU A 20 -2.51 -15.95 -6.88
N ARG A 21 -3.75 -15.77 -6.42
CA ARG A 21 -4.06 -14.95 -5.24
C ARG A 21 -3.40 -15.51 -3.97
N ARG A 22 -3.37 -16.85 -3.80
CA ARG A 22 -2.66 -17.47 -2.68
C ARG A 22 -1.17 -17.18 -2.71
N THR A 23 -0.56 -17.27 -3.89
CA THR A 23 0.86 -16.99 -4.09
C THR A 23 1.18 -15.53 -3.78
N MET A 24 0.43 -14.58 -4.35
CA MET A 24 0.58 -13.15 -4.05
C MET A 24 0.35 -12.83 -2.57
N GLY A 25 -0.55 -13.57 -1.91
CA GLY A 25 -0.82 -13.41 -0.47
C GLY A 25 0.37 -13.74 0.44
N HIS A 26 1.44 -14.37 -0.07
CA HIS A 26 2.68 -14.56 0.70
C HIS A 26 3.52 -13.29 0.83
N PHE A 27 3.19 -12.24 0.07
CA PHE A 27 3.78 -10.93 0.25
C PHE A 27 3.02 -10.17 1.33
N ALA A 28 3.62 -10.00 2.50
CA ALA A 28 3.04 -9.22 3.58
C ALA A 28 3.11 -7.73 3.25
N THR A 29 2.00 -7.02 3.47
CA THR A 29 1.90 -5.57 3.20
C THR A 29 1.41 -4.81 4.41
N GLY A 30 1.64 -3.50 4.43
CA GLY A 30 0.85 -2.58 5.22
C GLY A 30 -0.58 -2.46 4.67
N VAL A 31 -1.44 -1.78 5.41
CA VAL A 31 -2.81 -1.47 5.01
C VAL A 31 -3.01 0.03 5.03
N THR A 32 -3.62 0.55 3.97
CA THR A 32 -3.95 1.96 3.85
C THR A 32 -5.43 2.16 3.54
N VAL A 33 -5.96 3.31 3.88
CA VAL A 33 -7.25 3.79 3.39
C VAL A 33 -7.01 5.02 2.53
N VAL A 34 -7.36 4.92 1.26
CA VAL A 34 -7.35 6.07 0.35
C VAL A 34 -8.67 6.81 0.51
N THR A 35 -8.61 8.11 0.79
CA THR A 35 -9.80 8.94 1.01
C THR A 35 -9.82 10.12 0.06
N CYS A 36 -11.00 10.52 -0.38
CA CYS A 36 -11.23 11.70 -1.20
C CYS A 36 -12.60 12.30 -0.91
N ARG A 37 -12.80 13.56 -1.31
CA ARG A 37 -14.08 14.25 -1.24
C ARG A 37 -14.63 14.49 -2.66
N ARG A 38 -15.94 14.32 -2.81
CA ARG A 38 -16.65 14.74 -4.03
C ARG A 38 -17.98 15.39 -3.63
N GLY A 39 -18.07 16.68 -3.92
CA GLY A 39 -19.15 17.50 -3.36
C GLY A 39 -19.15 17.39 -1.84
N ASP A 40 -20.33 17.14 -1.26
CA ASP A 40 -20.49 17.01 0.20
C ASP A 40 -20.19 15.60 0.74
N ARG A 41 -19.77 14.67 -0.12
CA ARG A 41 -19.56 13.28 0.28
C ARG A 41 -18.08 12.93 0.44
N LEU A 42 -17.79 12.24 1.54
CA LEU A 42 -16.50 11.62 1.80
C LEU A 42 -16.51 10.18 1.29
N HIS A 43 -15.45 9.80 0.62
CA HIS A 43 -15.25 8.45 0.10
C HIS A 43 -13.95 7.88 0.65
N GLY A 44 -13.93 6.56 0.83
CA GLY A 44 -12.72 5.85 1.20
C GLY A 44 -12.71 4.44 0.61
N ALA A 45 -11.52 3.93 0.39
CA ALA A 45 -11.28 2.55 -0.02
C ALA A 45 -10.04 2.00 0.70
N THR A 46 -10.16 0.82 1.27
CA THR A 46 -9.01 0.11 1.83
C THR A 46 -8.22 -0.55 0.73
N VAL A 47 -6.94 -0.31 0.74
CA VAL A 47 -6.00 -0.95 -0.19
C VAL A 47 -4.72 -1.38 0.54
N ASN A 48 -4.11 -2.44 0.03
CA ASN A 48 -2.77 -2.88 0.40
C ASN A 48 -1.78 -2.74 -0.76
N SER A 49 -2.19 -2.05 -1.81
CA SER A 49 -1.44 -1.83 -3.04
C SER A 49 -0.60 -0.55 -3.03
N PHE A 50 -0.50 0.12 -1.88
CA PHE A 50 0.32 1.32 -1.76
C PHE A 50 1.79 1.03 -2.06
N THR A 51 2.40 1.90 -2.87
CA THR A 51 3.82 1.84 -3.23
C THR A 51 4.41 3.25 -3.24
N SER A 52 5.55 3.43 -2.56
CA SER A 52 6.42 4.57 -2.77
C SER A 52 7.08 4.45 -4.13
N VAL A 53 7.03 5.50 -4.95
CA VAL A 53 7.49 5.46 -6.35
C VAL A 53 8.73 6.31 -6.58
N SER A 54 8.76 7.54 -6.06
CA SER A 54 9.84 8.49 -6.33
C SER A 54 9.90 9.55 -5.23
N LEU A 55 11.09 10.08 -4.99
CA LEU A 55 11.29 11.24 -4.13
C LEU A 55 11.45 12.55 -4.91
N ASP A 56 11.87 12.48 -6.16
CA ASP A 56 11.99 13.65 -7.04
C ASP A 56 11.49 13.33 -8.47
N PRO A 57 10.29 13.82 -8.84
CA PRO A 57 9.29 14.41 -7.95
C PRO A 57 8.74 13.38 -6.95
N PRO A 58 8.20 13.81 -5.79
CA PRO A 58 7.67 12.89 -4.80
C PRO A 58 6.36 12.26 -5.30
N LEU A 59 6.40 10.95 -5.53
CA LEU A 59 5.28 10.18 -6.11
C LEU A 59 4.95 8.95 -5.28
N ALA A 60 3.65 8.68 -5.15
CA ALA A 60 3.11 7.47 -4.57
C ALA A 60 2.08 6.84 -5.52
N LEU A 61 1.93 5.51 -5.46
CA LEU A 61 1.01 4.74 -6.27
C LEU A 61 0.05 3.97 -5.37
N VAL A 62 -1.22 3.92 -5.80
CA VAL A 62 -2.22 2.98 -5.29
C VAL A 62 -2.95 2.34 -6.48
N ALA A 63 -3.29 1.05 -6.35
CA ALA A 63 -4.13 0.35 -7.31
C ALA A 63 -5.53 0.13 -6.72
N LEU A 64 -6.57 0.51 -7.47
CA LEU A 64 -7.97 0.38 -7.08
C LEU A 64 -8.72 -0.49 -8.09
N ASP A 65 -9.51 -1.44 -7.60
CA ASP A 65 -10.44 -2.21 -8.44
C ASP A 65 -11.38 -1.23 -9.17
N ARG A 66 -11.45 -1.35 -10.49
CA ARG A 66 -12.27 -0.49 -11.37
C ARG A 66 -13.75 -0.44 -11.00
N ARG A 67 -14.25 -1.47 -10.32
CA ARG A 67 -15.63 -1.55 -9.85
C ARG A 67 -15.90 -0.72 -8.61
N THR A 68 -14.86 -0.26 -7.93
CA THR A 68 -15.00 0.58 -6.74
C THR A 68 -15.38 2.00 -7.13
N ARG A 69 -16.20 2.65 -6.32
CA ARG A 69 -16.54 4.08 -6.51
C ARG A 69 -15.29 4.96 -6.40
N ALA A 70 -14.36 4.60 -5.54
CA ALA A 70 -13.14 5.36 -5.32
C ALA A 70 -12.26 5.43 -6.57
N ALA A 71 -12.16 4.34 -7.36
CA ALA A 71 -11.34 4.30 -8.57
C ALA A 71 -11.70 5.40 -9.57
N GLY A 72 -12.99 5.69 -9.77
CA GLY A 72 -13.43 6.76 -10.67
C GLY A 72 -13.35 8.17 -10.08
N LEU A 73 -12.92 8.29 -8.82
CA LEU A 73 -12.91 9.59 -8.14
C LEU A 73 -11.52 10.17 -7.93
N LEU A 74 -10.46 9.36 -8.00
CA LEU A 74 -9.11 9.84 -7.70
C LEU A 74 -8.52 10.71 -8.80
N ASP A 75 -9.03 10.64 -10.02
CA ASP A 75 -8.51 11.44 -11.15
C ASP A 75 -8.99 12.89 -11.12
N ASP A 76 -10.08 13.18 -10.39
CA ASP A 76 -10.75 14.48 -10.45
C ASP A 76 -10.31 15.47 -9.36
N GLY A 77 -9.41 15.12 -8.47
CA GLY A 77 -8.94 16.03 -7.43
C GLY A 77 -8.10 15.34 -6.36
N PRO A 78 -7.72 16.07 -5.31
CA PRO A 78 -6.82 15.55 -4.30
C PRO A 78 -7.40 14.32 -3.60
N PHE A 79 -6.50 13.44 -3.18
CA PHE A 79 -6.80 12.29 -2.36
C PHE A 79 -5.75 12.12 -1.26
N VAL A 80 -6.10 11.41 -0.22
CA VAL A 80 -5.19 11.17 0.90
C VAL A 80 -4.97 9.67 1.07
N VAL A 81 -3.73 9.26 1.22
CA VAL A 81 -3.36 7.91 1.61
C VAL A 81 -3.12 7.93 3.12
N ASN A 82 -3.97 7.24 3.87
CA ASN A 82 -3.89 7.13 5.33
C ASN A 82 -3.25 5.79 5.69
N LEU A 83 -2.09 5.81 6.36
CA LEU A 83 -1.36 4.62 6.79
C LEU A 83 -1.94 4.11 8.10
N LEU A 84 -2.58 2.93 8.10
CA LEU A 84 -3.32 2.46 9.26
C LEU A 84 -2.42 1.83 10.33
N GLY A 85 -2.75 2.12 11.59
CA GLY A 85 -2.20 1.46 12.76
C GLY A 85 -2.93 0.15 13.10
N GLU A 86 -2.28 -0.74 13.87
CA GLU A 86 -2.81 -2.07 14.26
C GLU A 86 -4.20 -2.00 14.94
N HIS A 87 -4.51 -0.89 15.62
CA HIS A 87 -5.78 -0.66 16.30
C HIS A 87 -6.93 -0.25 15.33
N GLN A 88 -6.62 0.02 14.05
CA GLN A 88 -7.59 0.50 13.07
C GLN A 88 -8.12 -0.62 12.13
N ARG A 89 -8.04 -1.88 12.56
CA ARG A 89 -8.53 -3.03 11.79
C ARG A 89 -10.00 -2.88 11.38
N ASP A 90 -10.86 -2.42 12.28
CA ASP A 90 -12.30 -2.28 12.00
C ASP A 90 -12.55 -1.18 10.97
N LEU A 91 -11.74 -0.13 10.98
CA LEU A 91 -11.76 0.91 9.97
C LEU A 91 -11.34 0.38 8.59
N ALA A 92 -10.30 -0.46 8.55
CA ALA A 92 -9.90 -1.14 7.31
C ALA A 92 -11.03 -2.02 6.76
N LEU A 93 -11.70 -2.80 7.61
CA LEU A 93 -12.83 -3.64 7.19
C LEU A 93 -14.01 -2.81 6.69
N HIS A 94 -14.32 -1.69 7.33
CA HIS A 94 -15.36 -0.77 6.92
C HIS A 94 -15.14 -0.28 5.47
N PHE A 95 -13.96 0.26 5.18
CA PHE A 95 -13.65 0.78 3.85
C PHE A 95 -13.33 -0.30 2.80
N ALA A 96 -13.20 -1.55 3.21
CA ALA A 96 -13.17 -2.71 2.32
C ALA A 96 -14.55 -3.23 1.91
N GLY A 97 -15.63 -2.57 2.35
CA GLY A 97 -17.01 -3.01 2.09
C GLY A 97 -17.50 -4.10 3.04
N GLY A 98 -16.81 -4.31 4.16
CA GLY A 98 -17.23 -5.22 5.24
C GLY A 98 -18.18 -4.56 6.24
N SER A 99 -18.12 -5.03 7.49
CA SER A 99 -18.97 -4.48 8.57
C SER A 99 -18.72 -2.99 8.78
N PRO A 100 -19.79 -2.18 8.96
CA PRO A 100 -19.62 -0.78 9.29
C PRO A 100 -18.82 -0.59 10.57
N ALA A 101 -17.87 0.35 10.56
CA ALA A 101 -17.25 0.83 11.80
C ALA A 101 -18.29 1.58 12.65
N ALA A 102 -18.14 1.53 13.96
CA ALA A 102 -19.03 2.26 14.88
C ALA A 102 -19.01 3.77 14.61
N SER A 103 -17.86 4.31 14.24
CA SER A 103 -17.66 5.67 13.76
C SER A 103 -16.44 5.74 12.86
N VAL A 104 -16.43 6.70 11.96
CA VAL A 104 -15.24 7.01 11.15
C VAL A 104 -14.60 8.29 11.71
N PRO A 105 -13.37 8.22 12.21
CA PRO A 105 -12.71 9.33 12.88
C PRO A 105 -12.13 10.31 11.83
N TRP A 106 -12.98 11.08 11.18
CA TRP A 106 -12.53 12.13 10.27
C TRP A 106 -11.84 13.26 11.03
N VAL A 107 -10.80 13.82 10.44
CA VAL A 107 -10.18 15.05 10.93
C VAL A 107 -11.00 16.23 10.41
N ASP A 108 -11.41 17.11 11.33
CA ASP A 108 -12.20 18.29 10.99
C ASP A 108 -11.35 19.36 10.28
N GLY A 109 -11.97 20.10 9.37
CA GLY A 109 -11.36 21.25 8.72
C GLY A 109 -10.48 20.94 7.51
N ASP A 110 -10.34 19.67 7.10
CA ASP A 110 -9.46 19.28 6.01
C ASP A 110 -9.96 19.60 4.59
N GLY A 111 -11.12 20.23 4.47
CA GLY A 111 -11.67 20.67 3.17
C GLY A 111 -11.83 19.51 2.17
N ASP A 112 -11.13 19.60 1.04
CA ASP A 112 -11.13 18.59 -0.03
C ASP A 112 -10.12 17.43 0.17
N ARG A 113 -9.39 17.43 1.31
CA ARG A 113 -8.32 16.50 1.68
C ARG A 113 -8.67 15.69 2.94
N PRO A 114 -9.74 14.87 2.91
CA PRO A 114 -10.26 14.20 4.11
C PRO A 114 -9.24 13.20 4.67
N ARG A 115 -8.80 13.43 5.91
CA ARG A 115 -7.88 12.57 6.65
C ARG A 115 -8.61 11.76 7.71
N LEU A 116 -8.01 10.65 8.10
CA LEU A 116 -8.43 9.84 9.21
C LEU A 116 -7.54 10.11 10.42
N ALA A 117 -8.13 10.31 11.58
CA ALA A 117 -7.40 10.50 12.82
C ALA A 117 -6.79 9.18 13.34
N GLY A 118 -5.71 9.26 14.12
CA GLY A 118 -5.06 8.12 14.76
C GLY A 118 -4.28 7.21 13.81
N THR A 119 -4.00 7.64 12.59
CA THR A 119 -3.17 6.90 11.63
C THR A 119 -1.69 7.04 11.96
N LEU A 120 -0.87 6.11 11.47
CA LEU A 120 0.59 6.18 11.59
C LEU A 120 1.20 7.30 10.75
N GLY A 121 0.46 7.79 9.80
CA GLY A 121 0.85 8.87 8.94
C GLY A 121 -0.13 9.01 7.79
N HIS A 122 0.03 10.07 7.03
CA HIS A 122 -0.75 10.30 5.82
C HIS A 122 0.06 11.01 4.76
N LEU A 123 -0.34 10.81 3.50
CA LEU A 123 0.18 11.54 2.35
C LEU A 123 -0.99 12.18 1.62
N VAL A 124 -0.95 13.49 1.45
CA VAL A 124 -1.89 14.24 0.62
C VAL A 124 -1.34 14.26 -0.79
N CYS A 125 -2.10 13.73 -1.72
CA CYS A 125 -1.69 13.55 -3.09
C CYS A 125 -2.60 14.31 -4.06
N ARG A 126 -1.99 14.88 -5.10
CA ARG A 126 -2.69 15.37 -6.28
C ARG A 126 -2.51 14.37 -7.41
N PRO A 127 -3.55 14.08 -8.24
CA PRO A 127 -3.42 13.20 -9.38
C PRO A 127 -2.24 13.59 -10.27
N TRP A 128 -1.39 12.61 -10.61
CA TRP A 128 -0.24 12.80 -11.50
C TRP A 128 -0.45 12.07 -12.81
N ARG A 129 -0.69 10.76 -12.77
CA ARG A 129 -0.97 9.91 -13.94
C ARG A 129 -1.77 8.69 -13.52
N THR A 130 -2.57 8.20 -14.45
CA THR A 130 -3.36 6.99 -14.30
C THR A 130 -3.00 6.00 -15.40
N TYR A 131 -2.90 4.73 -15.04
CA TYR A 131 -2.54 3.65 -15.95
C TYR A 131 -3.52 2.49 -15.86
N ASP A 132 -3.65 1.77 -16.98
CA ASP A 132 -4.37 0.51 -17.02
C ASP A 132 -3.61 -0.56 -16.23
N GLY A 133 -4.28 -1.21 -15.30
CA GLY A 133 -3.80 -2.32 -14.47
C GLY A 133 -4.66 -3.58 -14.59
N GLY A 134 -5.34 -3.79 -15.74
CA GLY A 134 -6.24 -4.93 -15.92
C GLY A 134 -7.58 -4.70 -15.23
N ASP A 135 -7.93 -5.49 -14.20
CA ASP A 135 -9.13 -5.29 -13.38
C ASP A 135 -9.00 -4.13 -12.37
N HIS A 136 -7.80 -3.54 -12.30
CA HIS A 136 -7.51 -2.36 -11.47
C HIS A 136 -7.13 -1.15 -12.34
N THR A 137 -7.21 0.01 -11.71
CA THR A 137 -6.62 1.25 -12.22
C THR A 137 -5.46 1.62 -11.29
N LEU A 138 -4.30 1.95 -11.88
CA LEU A 138 -3.12 2.39 -11.14
C LEU A 138 -3.13 3.92 -11.09
N HIS A 139 -3.31 4.48 -9.90
CA HIS A 139 -3.31 5.92 -9.68
C HIS A 139 -1.97 6.34 -9.09
N VAL A 140 -1.21 7.11 -9.85
CA VAL A 140 0.00 7.77 -9.35
C VAL A 140 -0.38 9.17 -8.90
N GLY A 141 -0.08 9.49 -7.66
CA GLY A 141 -0.27 10.81 -7.08
C GLY A 141 1.05 11.49 -6.78
N ARG A 142 1.14 12.79 -7.06
CA ARG A 142 2.20 13.64 -6.55
C ARG A 142 1.91 13.99 -5.10
N VAL A 143 2.84 13.67 -4.22
CA VAL A 143 2.72 14.01 -2.80
C VAL A 143 2.98 15.50 -2.63
N GLU A 144 2.02 16.23 -2.06
CA GLU A 144 2.10 17.66 -1.76
C GLU A 144 2.33 17.95 -0.28
N GLU A 145 1.83 17.03 0.58
CA GLU A 145 1.93 17.16 2.04
C GLU A 145 1.99 15.74 2.63
N PHE A 146 2.70 15.59 3.72
CA PHE A 146 2.71 14.35 4.49
C PHE A 146 2.96 14.62 5.97
N ALA A 147 2.52 13.70 6.82
CA ALA A 147 2.93 13.65 8.21
C ALA A 147 3.15 12.21 8.64
N ALA A 148 4.07 12.01 9.55
CA ALA A 148 4.33 10.73 10.20
C ALA A 148 3.90 10.81 11.67
N GLY A 149 3.26 9.75 12.14
CA GLY A 149 2.96 9.49 13.54
C GLY A 149 3.74 8.27 14.03
N GLY A 150 3.53 7.90 15.28
CA GLY A 150 4.13 6.70 15.88
C GLY A 150 3.14 5.55 16.01
N GLY A 151 3.66 4.35 16.28
CA GLY A 151 2.85 3.16 16.56
C GLY A 151 3.18 1.97 15.66
N ARG A 152 2.41 0.89 15.82
CA ARG A 152 2.59 -0.35 15.06
C ARG A 152 1.69 -0.37 13.84
N PRO A 153 2.18 -0.81 12.65
CA PRO A 153 1.40 -0.85 11.44
C PRO A 153 0.33 -1.94 11.48
N LEU A 154 -0.81 -1.67 10.84
CA LEU A 154 -1.76 -2.71 10.48
C LEU A 154 -1.20 -3.49 9.30
N LEU A 155 -0.92 -4.78 9.51
CA LEU A 155 -0.39 -5.67 8.49
C LEU A 155 -1.50 -6.52 7.87
N PHE A 156 -1.31 -6.89 6.60
CA PHE A 156 -2.14 -7.87 5.91
C PHE A 156 -1.27 -8.98 5.32
N TYR A 157 -1.60 -10.23 5.64
CA TYR A 157 -0.88 -11.40 5.16
C TYR A 157 -1.83 -12.58 5.00
N ARG A 158 -1.91 -13.15 3.79
CA ARG A 158 -2.72 -14.34 3.48
C ARG A 158 -4.18 -14.26 3.96
N GLY A 159 -4.80 -13.09 3.84
CA GLY A 159 -6.20 -12.87 4.22
C GLY A 159 -6.45 -12.56 5.69
N VAL A 160 -5.41 -12.43 6.50
CA VAL A 160 -5.52 -12.10 7.94
C VAL A 160 -4.71 -10.85 8.28
N PHE A 161 -4.96 -10.28 9.46
CA PHE A 161 -4.23 -9.15 10.01
C PHE A 161 -3.33 -9.62 11.17
N PRO A 162 -2.09 -10.05 10.88
CA PRO A 162 -1.15 -10.44 11.92
C PRO A 162 -0.64 -9.22 12.67
N ARG A 163 -0.13 -9.45 13.88
CA ARG A 163 0.60 -8.43 14.63
C ARG A 163 2.10 -8.54 14.37
N LEU A 164 2.75 -7.40 14.27
CA LEU A 164 4.20 -7.36 14.30
C LEU A 164 4.67 -7.70 15.72
N MET A 165 5.41 -8.79 15.87
CA MET A 165 6.04 -9.13 17.16
C MET A 165 7.24 -8.20 17.34
N PRO A 166 7.41 -7.61 18.53
CA PRO A 166 8.63 -6.85 18.79
C PRO A 166 9.79 -7.84 18.93
N ASP A 167 10.58 -7.96 17.90
CA ASP A 167 11.91 -8.56 18.00
C ASP A 167 12.80 -7.52 18.64
N GLY A 168 12.96 -7.46 19.93
CA GLY A 168 13.97 -6.74 20.72
C GLY A 168 14.69 -5.51 20.12
N GLY A 169 14.37 -5.11 18.90
CA GLY A 169 14.85 -3.96 18.18
C GLY A 169 13.86 -2.80 18.31
N ASP A 170 14.37 -1.65 18.59
CA ASP A 170 13.64 -0.40 18.64
C ASP A 170 13.02 -0.13 17.24
N PRO A 171 11.69 -0.04 17.08
CA PRO A 171 11.09 0.40 15.83
C PRO A 171 11.44 1.86 15.48
N GLU A 172 12.01 2.60 16.39
CA GLU A 172 12.61 3.92 16.20
C GLU A 172 14.13 3.85 15.97
N GLY A 173 14.67 2.66 15.67
CA GLY A 173 16.09 2.48 15.34
C GLY A 173 16.52 3.39 14.19
N PRO A 174 17.82 3.68 14.07
CA PRO A 174 18.33 4.68 13.14
C PRO A 174 17.84 4.45 11.73
N ALA A 175 17.49 5.52 11.07
CA ALA A 175 16.95 5.60 9.71
C ALA A 175 17.83 4.96 8.61
N GLU A 176 18.90 4.29 8.97
CA GLU A 176 19.89 3.69 8.07
C GLU A 176 19.37 2.46 7.30
N VAL A 177 18.22 1.89 7.69
CA VAL A 177 17.62 0.74 7.00
C VAL A 177 16.65 1.14 5.89
N TRP A 178 16.36 2.42 5.71
CA TRP A 178 15.38 2.93 4.73
C TRP A 178 15.88 2.91 3.28
N SER A 179 17.10 2.45 3.07
CA SER A 179 17.87 2.60 1.86
C SER A 179 17.55 1.62 0.73
N LEU A 180 16.71 0.61 0.94
CA LEU A 180 16.57 -0.47 -0.05
C LEU A 180 15.89 -0.10 -1.38
N CYS A 181 15.19 1.04 -1.46
CA CYS A 181 14.48 1.43 -2.69
C CYS A 181 14.53 2.92 -3.03
N LEU A 182 15.13 3.76 -2.19
CA LEU A 182 15.04 5.22 -2.32
C LEU A 182 16.39 5.93 -2.36
N ASP A 183 17.48 5.18 -2.33
CA ASP A 183 18.81 5.78 -2.33
C ASP A 183 19.19 6.26 -3.71
N GLY A 184 19.56 7.52 -3.71
CA GLY A 184 20.18 8.16 -4.82
C GLY A 184 21.54 7.52 -5.19
N PRO A 185 22.29 8.08 -6.14
CA PRO A 185 23.35 7.44 -6.92
C PRO A 185 24.62 6.98 -6.15
N GLY A 186 24.51 6.71 -4.85
CA GLY A 186 25.65 6.31 -4.02
C GLY A 186 25.77 4.83 -3.67
N LEU A 187 24.72 4.01 -3.87
CA LEU A 187 24.72 2.58 -3.56
C LEU A 187 24.31 1.70 -4.76
N ALA A 188 24.53 2.18 -5.95
CA ALA A 188 24.50 1.34 -7.11
C ALA A 188 25.75 0.45 -7.06
N THR A 189 25.66 -0.87 -6.58
CA THR A 189 25.55 -1.72 -7.66
C THR A 189 26.69 -2.50 -8.22
N ASP A 190 27.72 -2.83 -7.55
CA ASP A 190 28.68 -3.76 -8.16
C ASP A 190 28.60 -5.20 -7.63
N GLN A 191 27.47 -5.60 -7.04
CA GLN A 191 27.33 -6.97 -6.51
C GLN A 191 26.46 -7.92 -7.35
N PHE A 192 25.98 -7.52 -8.52
CA PHE A 192 25.17 -8.41 -9.38
C PHE A 192 25.86 -8.86 -10.67
N VAL A 193 27.14 -8.67 -10.82
CA VAL A 193 27.88 -9.25 -11.95
C VAL A 193 29.13 -9.91 -11.42
N THR A 194 29.13 -11.18 -11.38
CA THR A 194 30.21 -12.13 -11.67
C THR A 194 29.97 -13.43 -10.96
N ASP A 195 29.39 -14.37 -11.65
CA ASP A 195 29.80 -15.79 -11.57
C ASP A 195 29.25 -16.55 -12.80
N HIS A 196 29.68 -16.12 -13.98
CA HIS A 196 29.64 -16.95 -15.15
C HIS A 196 30.87 -16.69 -16.04
N GLU A 197 32.02 -17.05 -15.54
CA GLU A 197 33.16 -17.43 -16.38
C GLU A 197 34.14 -18.18 -15.54
N THR A 198 34.22 -19.48 -15.76
CA THR A 198 35.38 -20.32 -15.92
C THR A 198 35.05 -21.77 -15.62
N ARG A 199 34.71 -22.53 -16.63
CA ARG A 199 35.15 -23.90 -16.77
C ARG A 199 35.49 -24.15 -18.21
N LYS A 200 36.77 -24.05 -18.48
CA LYS A 200 37.43 -24.90 -19.49
C LYS A 200 37.74 -26.23 -18.90
#